data_17c567dd33f8d1aacd884a101d26525c
#
_entry.id   17c567dd33f8d1aacd884a101d26525c
#
_cell.length_a   1.000
_cell.length_b   1.000
_cell.length_c   1.000
_cell.angle_alpha   90.00
_cell.angle_beta   90.00
_cell.angle_gamma   90.00
#
_symmetry.space_group_name_H-M   'P 1'
#
loop_
_entity.id
_entity.type
_entity.pdbx_description
1 polymer ?
#
loop_
_entity_poly.entity_id
_entity_poly.type
_entity_poly.pdbx_seq_one_letter_code
_entity_poly.pdbx_strand_id
1 'polypeptide(L)'
;MGWKNLIRTGDFFEVEYCYNEIPRVIDPFDFDKFRENAAQSEFYAAASNLETGEASYLLARDLDKHEDMEKIRASSSPALLSHIVQLDGMKFLDGDIADSIPFEIMAKKGFAKQVVIVTRPAGYVKKPYTLFPLYKFIYRKYPKYVEAVRTRHIRYNQCLKTLDEWCNRGTTFRIRPSEPFKIDRLEKDKSKLVKLYDLGVKDATALMPKLLNFLESK
;
A
#
# COMPACT_ATOMS: atom_id res chain seq x y z
N MET A 1 -19.03 0.06 -6.98
CA MET A 1 -18.33 1.11 -6.21
C MET A 1 -18.92 2.49 -6.46
N GLY A 2 -18.83 3.42 -5.50
CA GLY A 2 -19.28 4.81 -5.63
C GLY A 2 -19.98 5.33 -4.38
N TRP A 3 -20.41 6.59 -4.45
CA TRP A 3 -21.06 7.29 -3.32
C TRP A 3 -22.35 6.61 -2.85
N LYS A 4 -23.12 5.98 -3.77
CA LYS A 4 -24.32 5.20 -3.41
C LYS A 4 -23.95 4.00 -2.54
N ASN A 5 -22.83 3.32 -2.84
CA ASN A 5 -22.35 2.20 -2.04
C ASN A 5 -21.89 2.68 -0.65
N LEU A 6 -21.11 3.77 -0.60
CA LEU A 6 -20.66 4.36 0.67
C LEU A 6 -21.84 4.71 1.59
N ILE A 7 -22.91 5.29 1.06
CA ILE A 7 -24.11 5.62 1.86
C ILE A 7 -24.85 4.37 2.34
N ARG A 8 -24.92 3.33 1.50
CA ARG A 8 -25.63 2.08 1.79
C ARG A 8 -24.87 1.16 2.75
N THR A 9 -23.57 1.02 2.55
CA THR A 9 -22.75 0.00 3.21
C THR A 9 -21.66 0.59 4.10
N GLY A 10 -21.37 1.89 4.00
CA GLY A 10 -20.23 2.54 4.67
C GLY A 10 -18.89 2.34 3.97
N ASP A 11 -18.85 1.58 2.87
CA ASP A 11 -17.68 1.37 2.02
C ASP A 11 -17.90 1.97 0.63
N PHE A 12 -16.93 2.73 0.12
CA PHE A 12 -16.99 3.25 -1.24
C PHE A 12 -16.77 2.13 -2.27
N PHE A 13 -15.88 1.20 -1.94
CA PHE A 13 -15.60 -0.01 -2.71
C PHE A 13 -16.51 -1.14 -2.19
N GLU A 14 -16.96 -2.01 -3.07
CA GLU A 14 -17.75 -3.15 -2.70
C GLU A 14 -16.83 -4.28 -2.25
N VAL A 15 -16.87 -4.59 -0.95
CA VAL A 15 -15.93 -5.53 -0.31
C VAL A 15 -16.05 -6.92 -0.92
N GLU A 16 -17.28 -7.43 -1.05
CA GLU A 16 -17.54 -8.75 -1.63
C GLU A 16 -17.01 -8.84 -3.07
N TYR A 17 -17.28 -7.84 -3.88
CA TYR A 17 -16.79 -7.78 -5.25
C TYR A 17 -15.26 -7.75 -5.34
N CYS A 18 -14.61 -6.89 -4.53
CA CYS A 18 -13.15 -6.69 -4.63
C CYS A 18 -12.34 -7.85 -4.05
N TYR A 19 -12.79 -8.46 -2.96
CA TYR A 19 -11.99 -9.43 -2.20
C TYR A 19 -12.49 -10.87 -2.33
N ASN A 20 -13.63 -11.09 -2.97
CA ASN A 20 -14.18 -12.41 -3.20
C ASN A 20 -14.46 -12.66 -4.69
N GLU A 21 -15.35 -11.86 -5.33
CA GLU A 21 -15.77 -12.11 -6.70
C GLU A 21 -14.64 -11.93 -7.72
N ILE A 22 -13.87 -10.83 -7.64
CA ILE A 22 -12.72 -10.61 -8.54
C ILE A 22 -11.72 -11.77 -8.45
N PRO A 23 -11.10 -12.05 -7.28
CA PRO A 23 -10.03 -13.04 -7.22
C PRO A 23 -10.48 -14.48 -7.35
N ARG A 24 -11.77 -14.79 -7.27
CA ARG A 24 -12.27 -16.17 -7.40
C ARG A 24 -12.96 -16.47 -8.72
N VAL A 25 -13.55 -15.44 -9.38
CA VAL A 25 -14.43 -15.65 -10.53
C VAL A 25 -14.01 -14.83 -11.76
N ILE A 26 -13.75 -13.53 -11.58
CA ILE A 26 -13.55 -12.60 -12.71
C ILE A 26 -12.11 -12.67 -13.23
N ASP A 27 -11.15 -12.63 -12.34
CA ASP A 27 -9.71 -12.73 -12.63
C ASP A 27 -9.09 -13.66 -11.57
N PRO A 28 -9.22 -14.99 -11.78
CA PRO A 28 -8.91 -15.97 -10.76
C PRO A 28 -7.45 -15.90 -10.29
N PHE A 29 -7.27 -15.64 -9.00
CA PHE A 29 -5.99 -15.66 -8.34
C PHE A 29 -5.59 -17.09 -7.99
N ASP A 30 -4.34 -17.46 -8.21
CA ASP A 30 -3.81 -18.79 -7.89
C ASP A 30 -3.47 -18.87 -6.37
N PHE A 31 -4.49 -19.18 -5.58
CA PHE A 31 -4.38 -19.31 -4.12
C PHE A 31 -3.47 -20.47 -3.71
N ASP A 32 -3.45 -21.57 -4.46
CA ASP A 32 -2.61 -22.73 -4.17
C ASP A 32 -1.14 -22.37 -4.38
N LYS A 33 -0.82 -21.71 -5.48
CA LYS A 33 0.54 -21.24 -5.77
C LYS A 33 1.01 -20.20 -4.76
N PHE A 34 0.13 -19.30 -4.32
CA PHE A 34 0.44 -18.36 -3.24
C PHE A 34 0.81 -19.11 -1.96
N ARG A 35 0.01 -20.11 -1.56
CA ARG A 35 0.24 -20.93 -0.34
C ARG A 35 1.56 -21.70 -0.41
N GLU A 36 1.87 -22.32 -1.55
CA GLU A 36 3.16 -22.98 -1.79
C GLU A 36 4.34 -22.01 -1.61
N ASN A 37 4.26 -20.83 -2.22
CA ASN A 37 5.31 -19.82 -2.11
C ASN A 37 5.42 -19.24 -0.69
N ALA A 38 4.32 -19.09 0.02
CA ALA A 38 4.29 -18.61 1.41
C ALA A 38 4.93 -19.58 2.42
N ALA A 39 5.22 -20.80 2.02
CA ALA A 39 6.02 -21.74 2.83
C ALA A 39 7.52 -21.37 2.85
N GLN A 40 8.01 -20.66 1.81
CA GLN A 40 9.43 -20.31 1.62
C GLN A 40 9.67 -18.78 1.65
N SER A 41 8.61 -17.96 1.60
CA SER A 41 8.68 -16.51 1.59
C SER A 41 7.64 -15.92 2.55
N GLU A 42 7.81 -14.65 2.90
CA GLU A 42 6.88 -13.92 3.76
C GLU A 42 6.16 -12.85 2.96
N PHE A 43 4.85 -12.78 3.11
CA PHE A 43 4.03 -11.72 2.52
C PHE A 43 3.37 -10.90 3.63
N TYR A 44 3.66 -9.61 3.67
CA TYR A 44 3.14 -8.69 4.67
C TYR A 44 2.24 -7.62 4.05
N ALA A 45 1.06 -7.45 4.62
CA ALA A 45 0.19 -6.30 4.37
C ALA A 45 0.43 -5.24 5.45
N ALA A 46 0.84 -4.04 5.07
CA ALA A 46 1.00 -2.94 6.02
C ALA A 46 -0.35 -2.26 6.28
N ALA A 47 -0.74 -2.14 7.55
CA ALA A 47 -1.97 -1.49 7.97
C ALA A 47 -1.71 -0.49 9.09
N SER A 48 -2.49 0.58 9.19
CA SER A 48 -2.40 1.55 10.28
C SER A 48 -3.28 1.13 11.44
N ASN A 49 -2.69 0.87 12.59
CA ASN A 49 -3.44 0.59 13.82
C ASN A 49 -4.02 1.88 14.38
N LEU A 50 -5.33 1.91 14.62
CA LEU A 50 -6.02 3.11 15.06
C LEU A 50 -5.70 3.48 16.51
N GLU A 51 -5.41 2.51 17.34
CA GLU A 51 -5.22 2.72 18.78
C GLU A 51 -3.80 3.23 19.08
N THR A 52 -2.81 2.73 18.32
CA THR A 52 -1.39 3.12 18.49
C THR A 52 -0.97 4.24 17.54
N GLY A 53 -1.65 4.40 16.38
CA GLY A 53 -1.24 5.28 15.29
C GLY A 53 -0.02 4.79 14.51
N GLU A 54 0.46 3.59 14.81
CA GLU A 54 1.64 2.97 14.21
C GLU A 54 1.27 1.98 13.11
N ALA A 55 2.23 1.63 12.27
CA ALA A 55 2.08 0.58 11.27
C ALA A 55 2.13 -0.80 11.92
N SER A 56 1.21 -1.67 11.49
CA SER A 56 1.25 -3.10 11.74
C SER A 56 1.52 -3.83 10.43
N TYR A 57 2.42 -4.80 10.46
CA TYR A 57 2.80 -5.60 9.29
C TYR A 57 2.19 -6.98 9.44
N LEU A 58 1.04 -7.17 8.81
CA LEU A 58 0.18 -8.32 8.95
C LEU A 58 0.66 -9.43 8.02
N LEU A 59 1.23 -10.50 8.59
CA LEU A 59 1.70 -11.65 7.83
C LEU A 59 0.51 -12.46 7.30
N ALA A 60 0.40 -12.63 5.98
CA ALA A 60 -0.55 -13.50 5.33
C ALA A 60 0.18 -14.70 4.69
N ARG A 61 -0.36 -15.90 4.90
CA ARG A 61 0.19 -17.17 4.41
C ARG A 61 -0.76 -17.92 3.50
N ASP A 62 -2.05 -17.63 3.58
CA ASP A 62 -3.09 -18.33 2.83
C ASP A 62 -4.25 -17.38 2.51
N LEU A 63 -4.16 -16.70 1.37
CA LEU A 63 -5.17 -15.72 0.94
C LEU A 63 -6.54 -16.35 0.57
N ASP A 64 -6.63 -17.69 0.51
CA ASP A 64 -7.91 -18.39 0.39
C ASP A 64 -8.71 -18.35 1.71
N LYS A 65 -8.02 -18.18 2.84
CA LYS A 65 -8.65 -17.99 4.14
C LYS A 65 -9.15 -16.57 4.31
N HIS A 66 -10.36 -16.45 4.82
CA HIS A 66 -11.00 -15.16 5.09
C HIS A 66 -10.12 -14.25 5.96
N GLU A 67 -9.50 -14.78 7.02
CA GLU A 67 -8.66 -14.02 7.95
C GLU A 67 -7.46 -13.36 7.25
N ASP A 68 -6.78 -14.07 6.34
CA ASP A 68 -5.64 -13.55 5.61
C ASP A 68 -6.07 -12.55 4.52
N MET A 69 -7.23 -12.78 3.88
CA MET A 69 -7.81 -11.82 2.94
C MET A 69 -8.22 -10.51 3.65
N GLU A 70 -8.73 -10.60 4.89
CA GLU A 70 -9.04 -9.42 5.71
C GLU A 70 -7.79 -8.57 6.04
N LYS A 71 -6.59 -9.18 6.11
CA LYS A 71 -5.33 -8.43 6.25
C LYS A 71 -5.04 -7.57 5.02
N ILE A 72 -5.32 -8.10 3.82
CA ILE A 72 -5.23 -7.33 2.58
C ILE A 72 -6.26 -6.20 2.57
N ARG A 73 -7.50 -6.49 3.00
CA ARG A 73 -8.56 -5.49 3.11
C ARG A 73 -8.17 -4.38 4.10
N ALA A 74 -7.60 -4.71 5.24
CA ALA A 74 -7.13 -3.73 6.22
C ALA A 74 -6.08 -2.78 5.61
N SER A 75 -5.10 -3.34 4.87
CA SER A 75 -4.04 -2.59 4.20
C SER A 75 -4.57 -1.64 3.11
N SER A 76 -5.70 -1.97 2.50
CA SER A 76 -6.30 -1.24 1.38
C SER A 76 -7.66 -0.61 1.70
N SER A 77 -7.92 -0.31 2.98
CA SER A 77 -9.13 0.36 3.46
C SER A 77 -8.88 1.86 3.72
N PRO A 78 -9.09 2.75 2.71
CA PRO A 78 -8.80 4.18 2.86
C PRO A 78 -9.73 4.82 3.89
N ALA A 79 -9.16 5.57 4.82
CA ALA A 79 -9.93 6.32 5.80
C ALA A 79 -10.92 7.26 5.10
N LEU A 80 -12.09 7.44 5.68
CA LEU A 80 -13.28 8.14 5.16
C LEU A 80 -14.01 7.44 4.00
N LEU A 81 -13.43 6.43 3.38
CA LEU A 81 -14.00 5.71 2.24
C LEU A 81 -14.27 4.24 2.54
N SER A 82 -13.83 3.75 3.70
CA SER A 82 -13.98 2.34 4.10
C SER A 82 -14.27 2.24 5.59
N HIS A 83 -14.92 1.16 5.96
CA HIS A 83 -15.07 0.77 7.37
C HIS A 83 -13.71 0.44 8.00
N ILE A 84 -13.66 0.64 9.32
CA ILE A 84 -12.55 0.14 10.14
C ILE A 84 -12.57 -1.39 10.08
N VAL A 85 -11.44 -1.98 9.75
CA VAL A 85 -11.26 -3.44 9.74
C VAL A 85 -10.83 -3.89 11.12
N GLN A 86 -11.48 -4.94 11.63
CA GLN A 86 -11.19 -5.52 12.94
C GLN A 86 -10.51 -6.89 12.75
N LEU A 87 -9.30 -7.04 13.30
CA LEU A 87 -8.51 -8.29 13.28
C LEU A 87 -7.91 -8.49 14.66
N ASP A 88 -8.12 -9.65 15.26
CA ASP A 88 -7.57 -10.04 16.57
C ASP A 88 -7.82 -8.98 17.67
N GLY A 89 -9.02 -8.39 17.67
CA GLY A 89 -9.40 -7.34 18.63
C GLY A 89 -8.80 -5.96 18.36
N MET A 90 -7.92 -5.82 17.38
CA MET A 90 -7.31 -4.54 16.95
C MET A 90 -8.07 -3.93 15.77
N LYS A 91 -7.94 -2.63 15.59
CA LYS A 91 -8.63 -1.85 14.56
C LYS A 91 -7.67 -1.24 13.58
N PHE A 92 -7.92 -1.45 12.29
CA PHE A 92 -7.03 -1.07 11.21
C PHE A 92 -7.72 -0.27 10.11
N LEU A 93 -6.93 0.57 9.48
CA LEU A 93 -7.19 1.22 8.20
C LEU A 93 -5.91 1.18 7.34
N ASP A 94 -6.00 1.69 6.09
CA ASP A 94 -4.94 1.74 5.09
C ASP A 94 -3.56 2.07 5.68
N GLY A 95 -2.56 1.28 5.31
CA GLY A 95 -1.18 1.42 5.78
C GLY A 95 -0.50 2.73 5.38
N ASP A 96 -0.97 3.39 4.32
CA ASP A 96 -0.43 4.66 3.82
C ASP A 96 -0.43 5.80 4.87
N ILE A 97 -1.22 5.69 5.95
CA ILE A 97 -1.20 6.68 7.04
C ILE A 97 0.02 6.50 7.94
N ALA A 98 0.33 5.29 8.36
CA ALA A 98 1.40 5.02 9.32
C ALA A 98 2.74 4.75 8.62
N ASP A 99 2.76 3.90 7.59
CA ASP A 99 3.95 3.59 6.78
C ASP A 99 3.56 3.36 5.32
N SER A 100 3.80 4.38 4.50
CA SER A 100 3.41 4.35 3.08
C SER A 100 4.35 3.52 2.19
N ILE A 101 5.60 3.28 2.62
CA ILE A 101 6.63 2.55 1.86
C ILE A 101 7.46 1.73 2.86
N PRO A 102 7.04 0.51 3.20
CA PRO A 102 7.53 -0.24 4.35
C PRO A 102 8.88 -0.96 4.11
N PHE A 103 9.87 -0.29 3.51
CA PHE A 103 11.18 -0.91 3.24
C PHE A 103 12.10 -0.97 4.47
N GLU A 104 11.95 -0.02 5.41
CA GLU A 104 12.80 0.00 6.60
C GLU A 104 12.54 -1.19 7.53
N ILE A 105 11.27 -1.65 7.61
CA ILE A 105 10.94 -2.83 8.39
C ILE A 105 11.52 -4.11 7.78
N MET A 106 11.62 -4.18 6.46
CA MET A 106 12.23 -5.34 5.78
C MET A 106 13.72 -5.43 6.11
N ALA A 107 14.42 -4.30 6.18
CA ALA A 107 15.82 -4.28 6.65
C ALA A 107 15.96 -4.72 8.11
N LYS A 108 15.07 -4.28 9.00
CA LYS A 108 15.03 -4.73 10.41
C LYS A 108 14.76 -6.24 10.54
N LYS A 109 14.08 -6.83 9.57
CA LYS A 109 13.86 -8.28 9.46
C LYS A 109 15.05 -9.06 8.86
N GLY A 110 16.13 -8.36 8.49
CA GLY A 110 17.35 -8.98 7.95
C GLY A 110 17.47 -8.96 6.42
N PHE A 111 16.50 -8.38 5.70
CA PHE A 111 16.57 -8.23 4.26
C PHE A 111 17.43 -7.01 3.89
N ALA A 112 18.75 -7.22 3.85
CA ALA A 112 19.74 -6.15 3.60
C ALA A 112 19.66 -5.59 2.16
N LYS A 113 19.23 -6.41 1.20
CA LYS A 113 19.12 -6.05 -0.21
C LYS A 113 17.65 -6.01 -0.61
N GLN A 114 17.19 -4.89 -1.17
CA GLN A 114 15.76 -4.68 -1.39
C GLN A 114 15.47 -4.08 -2.77
N VAL A 115 14.32 -4.46 -3.33
CA VAL A 115 13.73 -3.79 -4.49
C VAL A 115 12.48 -3.05 -4.02
N VAL A 116 12.46 -1.73 -4.20
CA VAL A 116 11.35 -0.87 -3.76
C VAL A 116 10.66 -0.26 -4.97
N ILE A 117 9.37 -0.57 -5.13
CA ILE A 117 8.54 0.00 -6.20
C ILE A 117 7.70 1.12 -5.59
N VAL A 118 7.87 2.35 -6.09
CA VAL A 118 7.10 3.51 -5.66
C VAL A 118 6.22 4.04 -6.80
N THR A 119 5.05 4.53 -6.43
CA THR A 119 4.03 4.98 -7.39
C THR A 119 4.12 6.46 -7.72
N ARG A 120 5.12 7.18 -7.19
CA ARG A 120 5.30 8.62 -7.43
C ARG A 120 6.59 8.89 -8.19
N PRO A 121 6.54 9.84 -9.16
CA PRO A 121 7.72 10.22 -9.94
C PRO A 121 8.76 10.94 -9.08
N ALA A 122 9.93 11.20 -9.68
CA ALA A 122 10.96 12.00 -9.03
C ALA A 122 10.46 13.39 -8.64
N GLY A 123 10.97 13.92 -7.52
CA GLY A 123 10.63 15.26 -7.04
C GLY A 123 9.24 15.38 -6.42
N TYR A 124 8.49 14.30 -6.29
CA TYR A 124 7.20 14.34 -5.61
C TYR A 124 7.38 14.69 -4.13
N VAL A 125 6.61 15.67 -3.67
CA VAL A 125 6.53 16.07 -2.25
C VAL A 125 5.09 15.91 -1.78
N LYS A 126 4.88 15.07 -0.78
CA LYS A 126 3.55 14.87 -0.17
C LYS A 126 3.16 16.11 0.64
N LYS A 127 1.95 16.62 0.39
CA LYS A 127 1.39 17.76 1.11
C LYS A 127 0.52 17.31 2.30
N PRO A 128 0.30 18.16 3.31
CA PRO A 128 -0.67 17.90 4.36
C PRO A 128 -2.05 17.59 3.79
N TYR A 129 -2.85 16.81 4.53
CA TYR A 129 -4.24 16.58 4.16
C TYR A 129 -5.09 17.84 4.33
N THR A 130 -5.75 18.26 3.26
CA THR A 130 -6.69 19.39 3.28
C THR A 130 -7.93 19.09 4.12
N LEU A 131 -8.36 17.81 4.16
CA LEU A 131 -9.51 17.34 4.94
C LEU A 131 -9.14 16.94 6.38
N PHE A 132 -7.98 17.37 6.89
CA PHE A 132 -7.55 17.02 8.25
C PHE A 132 -8.59 17.34 9.35
N PRO A 133 -9.32 18.47 9.33
CA PRO A 133 -10.37 18.74 10.31
C PRO A 133 -11.46 17.65 10.34
N LEU A 134 -11.84 17.11 9.17
CA LEU A 134 -12.81 16.02 9.06
C LEU A 134 -12.26 14.73 9.65
N TYR A 135 -11.00 14.39 9.36
CA TYR A 135 -10.32 13.25 9.99
C TYR A 135 -10.31 13.38 11.52
N LYS A 136 -9.94 14.56 12.04
CA LYS A 136 -9.93 14.83 13.48
C LYS A 136 -11.30 14.62 14.12
N PHE A 137 -12.36 15.04 13.45
CA PHE A 137 -13.73 14.89 13.95
C PHE A 137 -14.19 13.42 13.95
N ILE A 138 -14.01 12.71 12.82
CA ILE A 138 -14.50 11.34 12.66
C ILE A 138 -13.71 10.38 13.55
N TYR A 139 -12.38 10.51 13.56
CA TYR A 139 -11.49 9.62 14.31
C TYR A 139 -11.09 10.16 15.69
N ARG A 140 -11.87 11.07 16.28
CA ARG A 140 -11.59 11.68 17.60
C ARG A 140 -11.40 10.68 18.75
N LYS A 141 -11.96 9.48 18.61
CA LYS A 141 -11.76 8.38 19.57
C LYS A 141 -10.36 7.76 19.50
N TYR A 142 -9.61 8.04 18.43
CA TYR A 142 -8.28 7.48 18.15
C TYR A 142 -7.23 8.61 18.00
N PRO A 143 -6.87 9.29 19.10
CA PRO A 143 -6.03 10.50 19.02
C PRO A 143 -4.64 10.23 18.43
N LYS A 144 -4.06 9.05 18.67
CA LYS A 144 -2.77 8.66 18.09
C LYS A 144 -2.86 8.47 16.57
N TYR A 145 -3.95 7.88 16.08
CA TYR A 145 -4.21 7.78 14.64
C TYR A 145 -4.41 9.16 14.01
N VAL A 146 -5.14 10.07 14.66
CA VAL A 146 -5.31 11.46 14.20
C VAL A 146 -3.94 12.16 14.09
N GLU A 147 -3.07 11.96 15.05
CA GLU A 147 -1.69 12.48 15.01
C GLU A 147 -0.89 11.87 13.86
N ALA A 148 -1.05 10.56 13.63
CA ALA A 148 -0.45 9.87 12.48
C ALA A 148 -0.91 10.48 11.15
N VAL A 149 -2.19 10.80 11.00
CA VAL A 149 -2.72 11.51 9.81
C VAL A 149 -2.10 12.90 9.68
N ARG A 150 -2.01 13.66 10.78
CA ARG A 150 -1.46 15.02 10.81
C ARG A 150 -0.02 15.07 10.32
N THR A 151 0.80 14.11 10.74
CA THR A 151 2.25 14.06 10.46
C THR A 151 2.62 13.19 9.26
N ARG A 152 1.65 12.51 8.62
CA ARG A 152 1.88 11.60 7.49
C ARG A 152 2.78 12.18 6.40
N HIS A 153 2.52 13.42 5.97
CA HIS A 153 3.30 14.04 4.90
C HIS A 153 4.76 14.25 5.28
N ILE A 154 5.05 14.55 6.54
CA ILE A 154 6.42 14.71 7.05
C ILE A 154 7.14 13.35 6.99
N ARG A 155 6.52 12.30 7.55
CA ARG A 155 7.09 10.93 7.54
C ARG A 155 7.32 10.41 6.13
N TYR A 156 6.33 10.59 5.25
CA TYR A 156 6.47 10.17 3.85
C TYR A 156 7.65 10.85 3.14
N ASN A 157 7.77 12.17 3.30
CA ASN A 157 8.86 12.91 2.66
C ASN A 157 10.23 12.54 3.25
N GLN A 158 10.29 12.26 4.56
CA GLN A 158 11.50 11.74 5.19
C GLN A 158 11.83 10.33 4.68
N CYS A 159 10.85 9.45 4.59
CA CYS A 159 10.99 8.09 4.04
C CYS A 159 11.57 8.12 2.61
N LEU A 160 11.12 9.04 1.75
CA LEU A 160 11.69 9.20 0.40
C LEU A 160 13.18 9.61 0.44
N LYS A 161 13.58 10.48 1.37
CA LYS A 161 15.01 10.85 1.54
C LYS A 161 15.85 9.66 1.99
N THR A 162 15.37 8.92 2.99
CA THR A 162 16.03 7.68 3.44
C THR A 162 16.15 6.67 2.29
N LEU A 163 15.09 6.51 1.49
CA LEU A 163 15.11 5.64 0.32
C LEU A 163 16.16 6.09 -0.71
N ASP A 164 16.28 7.40 -0.97
CA ASP A 164 17.33 7.95 -1.84
C ASP A 164 18.73 7.62 -1.33
N GLU A 165 18.96 7.77 -0.03
CA GLU A 165 20.24 7.42 0.61
C GLU A 165 20.57 5.93 0.46
N TRP A 166 19.60 5.04 0.65
CA TRP A 166 19.80 3.59 0.53
C TRP A 166 20.04 3.17 -0.91
N CYS A 167 19.38 3.81 -1.87
CA CYS A 167 19.66 3.61 -3.28
C CYS A 167 21.11 4.03 -3.63
N ASN A 168 21.56 5.18 -3.11
CA ASN A 168 22.92 5.68 -3.36
C ASN A 168 24.00 4.79 -2.71
N ARG A 169 23.68 4.11 -1.61
CA ARG A 169 24.57 3.10 -0.98
C ARG A 169 24.59 1.76 -1.73
N GLY A 170 23.72 1.56 -2.71
CA GLY A 170 23.61 0.30 -3.44
C GLY A 170 22.93 -0.84 -2.69
N THR A 171 22.29 -0.58 -1.54
CA THR A 171 21.53 -1.58 -0.77
C THR A 171 20.10 -1.74 -1.24
N THR A 172 19.59 -0.75 -1.98
CA THR A 172 18.19 -0.73 -2.43
C THR A 172 18.12 -0.34 -3.91
N PHE A 173 17.39 -1.12 -4.69
CA PHE A 173 17.03 -0.80 -6.06
C PHE A 173 15.62 -0.22 -6.11
N ARG A 174 15.48 0.97 -6.71
CA ARG A 174 14.17 1.62 -6.79
C ARG A 174 13.62 1.63 -8.21
N ILE A 175 12.37 1.23 -8.35
CA ILE A 175 11.56 1.39 -9.56
C ILE A 175 10.53 2.50 -9.29
N ARG A 176 10.44 3.48 -10.19
CA ARG A 176 9.47 4.58 -10.09
C ARG A 176 9.07 5.06 -11.48
N PRO A 177 7.91 5.73 -11.62
CA PRO A 177 7.50 6.33 -12.89
C PRO A 177 8.56 7.32 -13.41
N SER A 178 8.94 7.15 -14.69
CA SER A 178 9.93 8.01 -15.36
C SER A 178 9.37 9.41 -15.67
N GLU A 179 8.04 9.52 -15.79
CA GLU A 179 7.35 10.74 -16.16
C GLU A 179 6.28 11.10 -15.11
N PRO A 180 6.00 12.40 -14.89
CA PRO A 180 4.89 12.83 -14.06
C PRO A 180 3.56 12.52 -14.75
N PHE A 181 2.59 12.08 -14.00
CA PHE A 181 1.23 11.83 -14.46
C PHE A 181 0.21 12.49 -13.54
N LYS A 182 -0.96 12.83 -14.10
CA LYS A 182 -2.11 13.34 -13.34
C LYS A 182 -3.21 12.30 -13.37
N ILE A 183 -3.40 11.64 -12.24
CA ILE A 183 -4.48 10.68 -12.04
C ILE A 183 -5.08 10.89 -10.65
N ASP A 184 -6.39 10.87 -10.56
CA ASP A 184 -7.11 10.98 -9.30
C ASP A 184 -7.24 9.63 -8.61
N ARG A 185 -7.47 9.62 -7.28
CA ARG A 185 -7.67 8.38 -6.51
C ARG A 185 -8.85 7.55 -7.01
N LEU A 186 -9.85 8.19 -7.56
CA LEU A 186 -11.08 7.59 -8.04
C LEU A 186 -11.20 7.75 -9.56
N GLU A 187 -10.09 7.72 -10.29
CA GLU A 187 -10.08 7.86 -11.74
C GLU A 187 -10.94 6.78 -12.40
N LYS A 188 -11.78 7.21 -13.33
CA LYS A 188 -12.68 6.33 -14.09
C LYS A 188 -12.38 6.31 -15.59
N ASP A 189 -11.53 7.21 -16.03
CA ASP A 189 -11.12 7.26 -17.42
C ASP A 189 -10.17 6.09 -17.74
N LYS A 190 -10.73 5.08 -18.42
CA LYS A 190 -10.00 3.87 -18.80
C LYS A 190 -8.76 4.20 -19.63
N SER A 191 -8.80 5.23 -20.48
CA SER A 191 -7.66 5.59 -21.34
C SER A 191 -6.47 6.10 -20.53
N LYS A 192 -6.72 6.85 -19.45
CA LYS A 192 -5.68 7.30 -18.52
C LYS A 192 -5.10 6.16 -17.73
N LEU A 193 -5.95 5.22 -17.29
CA LEU A 193 -5.50 4.02 -16.55
C LEU A 193 -4.61 3.15 -17.42
N VAL A 194 -4.99 2.90 -18.67
CA VAL A 194 -4.18 2.14 -19.64
C VAL A 194 -2.83 2.83 -19.90
N LYS A 195 -2.82 4.14 -20.15
CA LYS A 195 -1.57 4.89 -20.35
C LYS A 195 -0.62 4.79 -19.14
N LEU A 196 -1.18 4.81 -17.92
CA LEU A 196 -0.38 4.66 -16.70
C LEU A 196 0.17 3.24 -16.56
N TYR A 197 -0.62 2.24 -16.91
CA TYR A 197 -0.18 0.85 -16.97
C TYR A 197 0.98 0.67 -17.97
N ASP A 198 0.81 1.17 -19.20
CA ASP A 198 1.83 1.09 -20.24
C ASP A 198 3.13 1.79 -19.83
N LEU A 199 3.04 2.95 -19.15
CA LEU A 199 4.19 3.62 -18.57
C LEU A 199 4.90 2.72 -17.56
N GLY A 200 4.16 2.06 -16.67
CA GLY A 200 4.73 1.13 -15.69
C GLY A 200 5.45 -0.05 -16.34
N VAL A 201 4.87 -0.65 -17.36
CA VAL A 201 5.48 -1.75 -18.14
C VAL A 201 6.76 -1.27 -18.83
N LYS A 202 6.71 -0.12 -19.52
CA LYS A 202 7.86 0.49 -20.19
C LYS A 202 9.02 0.72 -19.22
N ASP A 203 8.73 1.37 -18.07
CA ASP A 203 9.74 1.71 -17.08
C ASP A 203 10.37 0.48 -16.43
N ALA A 204 9.56 -0.50 -16.05
CA ALA A 204 10.05 -1.75 -15.48
C ALA A 204 10.92 -2.53 -16.49
N THR A 205 10.49 -2.64 -17.75
CA THR A 205 11.24 -3.31 -18.81
C THR A 205 12.60 -2.64 -19.06
N ALA A 206 12.62 -1.31 -19.13
CA ALA A 206 13.86 -0.56 -19.32
C ALA A 206 14.86 -0.71 -18.15
N LEU A 207 14.36 -0.92 -16.94
CA LEU A 207 15.18 -1.10 -15.74
C LEU A 207 15.60 -2.56 -15.50
N MET A 208 14.99 -3.53 -16.19
CA MET A 208 15.21 -4.95 -15.95
C MET A 208 16.69 -5.37 -15.99
N PRO A 209 17.53 -4.97 -16.98
CA PRO A 209 18.94 -5.35 -16.99
C PRO A 209 19.70 -4.84 -15.75
N LYS A 210 19.39 -3.61 -15.31
CA LYS A 210 20.00 -3.03 -14.11
C LYS A 210 19.53 -3.73 -12.83
N LEU A 211 18.26 -4.12 -12.79
CA LEU A 211 17.70 -4.89 -11.67
C LEU A 211 18.35 -6.25 -11.54
N LEU A 212 18.52 -6.98 -12.64
CA LEU A 212 19.19 -8.29 -12.64
C LEU A 212 20.62 -8.17 -12.13
N ASN A 213 21.40 -7.22 -12.65
CA ASN A 213 22.75 -6.93 -12.16
C ASN A 213 22.78 -6.59 -10.67
N PHE A 214 21.80 -5.81 -10.18
CA PHE A 214 21.67 -5.51 -8.75
C PHE A 214 21.40 -6.77 -7.93
N LEU A 215 20.54 -7.67 -8.37
CA LEU A 215 20.23 -8.91 -7.66
C LEU A 215 21.41 -9.87 -7.59
N GLU A 216 22.23 -9.93 -8.65
CA GLU A 216 23.41 -10.80 -8.76
C GLU A 216 24.64 -10.21 -8.04
N SER A 217 24.74 -8.90 -7.85
CA SER A 217 25.85 -8.28 -7.10
C SER A 217 25.85 -8.77 -5.65
N LYS A 218 27.02 -9.13 -5.13
CA LYS A 218 27.21 -9.57 -3.73
C LYS A 218 27.17 -8.39 -2.77
#